data_a80b0ed7e8d9be96d87d88b9344405c9
#
_entry.id   a80b0ed7e8d9be96d87d88b9344405c9
#
_cell.length_a   1.000
_cell.length_b   1.000
_cell.length_c   1.000
_cell.angle_alpha   90.00
_cell.angle_beta   90.00
_cell.angle_gamma   90.00
#
_symmetry.space_group_name_H-M   'P 1'
#
loop_
_entity.id
_entity.type
_entity.pdbx_description
1 polymer ?
#
loop_
_entity_poly.entity_id
_entity_poly.type
_entity_poly.pdbx_seq_one_letter_code
_entity_poly.pdbx_strand_id
1 'polypeptide(L)'
;MTIREDADLHRAQRAFRCVLDAFAHPGTVHQLVPAPENPASPVALDASLELVVRLFVDQAVTFCVADSESDAVAAYLTSETHARRVSLRDADFVVVPARADAQTVYEAVAEACRGTLVSPEKGATVLVGCARLADAPESGEVSQPAVHVVALQGPGVERENRFAVDRVDWLRARDARGDEG
;
A
#
# COMPACT_ATOMS: atom_id res chain seq x y z
N MET A 1 3.53 -28.77 14.43
CA MET A 1 3.72 -27.31 14.30
C MET A 1 5.17 -27.01 14.67
N THR A 2 5.95 -26.51 13.74
CA THR A 2 7.39 -26.29 13.96
C THR A 2 7.64 -24.88 14.51
N ILE A 3 8.76 -24.66 15.22
CA ILE A 3 9.14 -23.35 15.81
C ILE A 3 9.14 -22.24 14.74
N ARG A 4 9.38 -22.60 13.47
CA ARG A 4 9.40 -21.66 12.35
C ARG A 4 7.99 -21.20 11.95
N GLU A 5 7.02 -22.11 11.94
CA GLU A 5 5.60 -21.80 11.68
C GLU A 5 5.00 -20.88 12.76
N ASP A 6 5.37 -21.10 14.03
CA ASP A 6 4.94 -20.23 15.14
C ASP A 6 5.52 -18.81 15.00
N ALA A 7 6.79 -18.68 14.59
CA ALA A 7 7.42 -17.37 14.36
C ALA A 7 6.78 -16.59 13.21
N ASP A 8 6.41 -17.27 12.13
CA ASP A 8 5.75 -16.67 10.98
C ASP A 8 4.32 -16.24 11.32
N LEU A 9 3.58 -17.06 12.08
CA LEU A 9 2.25 -16.72 12.57
C LEU A 9 2.28 -15.48 13.48
N HIS A 10 3.21 -15.42 14.43
CA HIS A 10 3.35 -14.25 15.31
C HIS A 10 3.75 -12.99 14.56
N ARG A 11 4.55 -13.10 13.49
CA ARG A 11 4.91 -11.99 12.62
C ARG A 11 3.68 -11.47 11.87
N ALA A 12 2.92 -12.35 11.24
CA ALA A 12 1.70 -12.00 10.54
C ALA A 12 0.68 -11.33 11.47
N GLN A 13 0.48 -11.86 12.68
CA GLN A 13 -0.43 -11.26 13.67
C GLN A 13 0.01 -9.85 14.09
N ARG A 14 1.32 -9.61 14.29
CA ARG A 14 1.83 -8.27 14.63
C ARG A 14 1.65 -7.31 13.46
N ALA A 15 1.99 -7.73 12.25
CA ALA A 15 1.81 -6.92 11.07
C ALA A 15 0.33 -6.56 10.84
N PHE A 16 -0.58 -7.52 11.00
CA PHE A 16 -2.02 -7.28 10.90
C PHE A 16 -2.50 -6.22 11.92
N ARG A 17 -2.05 -6.30 13.17
CA ARG A 17 -2.38 -5.29 14.20
C ARG A 17 -1.84 -3.90 13.83
N CYS A 18 -0.61 -3.81 13.33
CA CYS A 18 -0.04 -2.54 12.87
C CYS A 18 -0.87 -1.93 11.73
N VAL A 19 -1.31 -2.74 10.78
CA VAL A 19 -2.13 -2.24 9.67
C VAL A 19 -3.53 -1.83 10.15
N LEU A 20 -4.16 -2.60 11.05
CA LEU A 20 -5.45 -2.21 11.64
C LEU A 20 -5.34 -0.90 12.41
N ASP A 21 -4.25 -0.70 13.16
CA ASP A 21 -4.02 0.55 13.89
C ASP A 21 -3.80 1.73 12.94
N ALA A 22 -3.06 1.53 11.84
CA ALA A 22 -2.90 2.54 10.79
C ALA A 22 -4.23 2.93 10.12
N PHE A 23 -5.14 1.98 9.93
CA PHE A 23 -6.50 2.26 9.43
C PHE A 23 -7.36 3.01 10.47
N ALA A 24 -7.22 2.67 11.74
CA ALA A 24 -7.95 3.33 12.82
C ALA A 24 -7.45 4.77 13.07
N HIS A 25 -6.17 5.02 12.81
CA HIS A 25 -5.50 6.31 13.04
C HIS A 25 -4.78 6.78 11.76
N PRO A 26 -5.51 7.25 10.73
CA PRO A 26 -4.92 7.66 9.46
C PRO A 26 -3.82 8.71 9.62
N GLY A 27 -2.68 8.49 8.95
CA GLY A 27 -1.53 9.37 9.01
C GLY A 27 -0.53 9.06 10.13
N THR A 28 -0.78 8.04 10.96
CA THR A 28 0.25 7.50 11.88
C THR A 28 1.15 6.52 11.15
N VAL A 29 2.44 6.54 11.47
CA VAL A 29 3.43 5.64 10.86
C VAL A 29 3.71 4.46 11.78
N HIS A 30 3.62 3.25 11.24
CA HIS A 30 3.85 2.02 11.97
C HIS A 30 5.01 1.23 11.36
N GLN A 31 5.88 0.71 12.20
CA GLN A 31 6.99 -0.12 11.76
C GLN A 31 6.54 -1.57 11.58
N LEU A 32 6.62 -2.07 10.36
CA LEU A 32 6.45 -3.48 10.03
C LEU A 32 7.80 -4.21 10.19
N VAL A 33 7.73 -5.45 10.66
CA VAL A 33 8.89 -6.35 10.72
C VAL A 33 8.68 -7.44 9.65
N PRO A 34 9.21 -7.25 8.45
CA PRO A 34 9.05 -8.23 7.38
C PRO A 34 9.74 -9.56 7.72
N ALA A 35 9.39 -10.60 6.97
CA ALA A 35 10.09 -11.85 7.01
C ALA A 35 11.55 -11.67 6.54
N PRO A 36 12.47 -12.56 6.94
CA PRO A 36 13.77 -12.64 6.27
C PRO A 36 13.58 -12.73 4.76
N GLU A 37 14.54 -12.17 4.01
CA GLU A 37 14.48 -12.15 2.55
C GLU A 37 14.08 -13.53 1.99
N ASN A 38 13.06 -13.53 1.15
CA ASN A 38 12.67 -14.71 0.39
C ASN A 38 13.41 -14.68 -0.96
N PRO A 39 14.32 -15.63 -1.26
CA PRO A 39 15.04 -15.64 -2.53
C PRO A 39 14.14 -15.72 -3.76
N ALA A 40 12.90 -16.18 -3.61
CA ALA A 40 11.90 -16.24 -4.69
C ALA A 40 11.17 -14.91 -4.90
N SER A 41 11.25 -13.98 -3.95
CA SER A 41 10.60 -12.67 -4.09
C SER A 41 11.29 -11.84 -5.18
N PRO A 42 10.55 -11.25 -6.12
CA PRO A 42 11.12 -10.34 -7.10
C PRO A 42 11.79 -9.15 -6.41
N VAL A 43 12.98 -8.75 -6.88
CA VAL A 43 13.70 -7.56 -6.38
C VAL A 43 12.84 -6.28 -6.46
N ALA A 44 11.85 -6.29 -7.34
CA ALA A 44 10.90 -5.20 -7.54
C ALA A 44 9.89 -5.01 -6.40
N LEU A 45 9.68 -6.01 -5.57
CA LEU A 45 8.69 -6.00 -4.50
C LEU A 45 9.43 -5.85 -3.16
N ASP A 46 9.26 -4.70 -2.51
CA ASP A 46 9.83 -4.52 -1.18
C ASP A 46 9.15 -5.40 -0.12
N ALA A 47 9.93 -5.81 0.89
CA ALA A 47 9.48 -6.78 1.87
C ALA A 47 8.29 -6.29 2.73
N SER A 48 8.16 -4.97 2.93
CA SER A 48 7.03 -4.40 3.68
C SER A 48 5.76 -4.43 2.86
N LEU A 49 5.84 -4.09 1.58
CA LEU A 49 4.71 -4.16 0.65
C LEU A 49 4.28 -5.61 0.45
N GLU A 50 5.23 -6.54 0.25
CA GLU A 50 4.96 -7.97 0.16
C GLU A 50 4.20 -8.48 1.39
N LEU A 51 4.65 -8.11 2.59
CA LEU A 51 4.01 -8.50 3.84
C LEU A 51 2.57 -8.01 3.90
N VAL A 52 2.30 -6.75 3.54
CA VAL A 52 0.93 -6.19 3.52
C VAL A 52 0.07 -6.90 2.49
N VAL A 53 0.58 -7.12 1.28
CA VAL A 53 -0.16 -7.88 0.24
C VAL A 53 -0.55 -9.26 0.75
N ARG A 54 0.36 -10.01 1.35
CA ARG A 54 0.09 -11.36 1.87
C ARG A 54 -0.88 -11.41 3.05
N LEU A 55 -1.13 -10.27 3.72
CA LEU A 55 -2.13 -10.19 4.79
C LEU A 55 -3.57 -10.08 4.26
N PHE A 56 -3.75 -9.47 3.09
CA PHE A 56 -5.08 -9.08 2.60
C PHE A 56 -5.44 -9.68 1.25
N VAL A 57 -4.47 -10.13 0.49
CA VAL A 57 -4.70 -10.68 -0.85
C VAL A 57 -4.62 -12.20 -0.78
N ASP A 58 -5.75 -12.85 -1.01
CA ASP A 58 -5.91 -14.30 -1.05
C ASP A 58 -6.80 -14.72 -2.23
N GLN A 59 -7.16 -15.99 -2.29
CA GLN A 59 -7.99 -16.54 -3.37
C GLN A 59 -9.42 -15.94 -3.48
N ALA A 60 -9.87 -15.20 -2.45
CA ALA A 60 -11.22 -14.62 -2.43
C ALA A 60 -11.28 -13.24 -3.12
N VAL A 61 -10.13 -12.62 -3.36
CA VAL A 61 -10.00 -11.28 -3.93
C VAL A 61 -9.23 -11.28 -5.25
N THR A 62 -9.29 -10.16 -5.95
CA THR A 62 -8.56 -9.93 -7.19
C THR A 62 -7.50 -8.85 -7.00
N PHE A 63 -6.43 -8.89 -7.81
CA PHE A 63 -5.40 -7.88 -7.75
C PHE A 63 -4.87 -7.47 -9.12
N CYS A 64 -4.25 -6.28 -9.16
CA CYS A 64 -3.46 -5.78 -10.25
C CYS A 64 -2.11 -5.29 -9.72
N VAL A 65 -1.04 -5.47 -10.49
CA VAL A 65 0.26 -4.84 -10.23
C VAL A 65 0.46 -3.73 -11.24
N ALA A 66 0.57 -2.51 -10.77
CA ALA A 66 0.83 -1.33 -11.61
C ALA A 66 2.34 -1.04 -11.64
N ASP A 67 3.01 -1.61 -12.63
CA ASP A 67 4.45 -1.47 -12.86
C ASP A 67 4.84 -1.94 -14.26
N SER A 68 5.95 -1.43 -14.79
CA SER A 68 6.51 -1.83 -16.10
C SER A 68 6.93 -3.32 -16.15
N GLU A 69 7.34 -3.89 -15.02
CA GLU A 69 7.68 -5.32 -14.87
C GLU A 69 6.61 -6.08 -14.09
N SER A 70 5.34 -5.70 -14.28
CA SER A 70 4.20 -6.25 -13.54
C SER A 70 4.05 -7.76 -13.64
N ASP A 71 4.49 -8.39 -14.75
CA ASP A 71 4.28 -9.82 -14.97
C ASP A 71 5.05 -10.71 -13.99
N ALA A 72 6.31 -10.39 -13.69
CA ALA A 72 7.11 -11.15 -12.74
C ALA A 72 6.55 -11.05 -11.32
N VAL A 73 6.19 -9.83 -10.89
CA VAL A 73 5.60 -9.59 -9.57
C VAL A 73 4.23 -10.25 -9.47
N ALA A 74 3.41 -10.14 -10.50
CA ALA A 74 2.07 -10.73 -10.50
C ALA A 74 2.12 -12.26 -10.50
N ALA A 75 3.04 -12.88 -11.25
CA ALA A 75 3.22 -14.33 -11.23
C ALA A 75 3.64 -14.82 -9.84
N TYR A 76 4.58 -14.12 -9.20
CA TYR A 76 5.00 -14.41 -7.84
C TYR A 76 3.83 -14.27 -6.84
N LEU A 77 3.12 -13.15 -6.86
CA LEU A 77 1.99 -12.94 -5.95
C LEU A 77 0.88 -13.97 -6.17
N THR A 78 0.58 -14.33 -7.42
CA THR A 78 -0.40 -15.39 -7.71
C THR A 78 0.04 -16.74 -7.10
N SER A 79 1.33 -17.09 -7.19
CA SER A 79 1.83 -18.35 -6.62
C SER A 79 1.77 -18.36 -5.09
N GLU A 80 1.98 -17.21 -4.43
CA GLU A 80 2.02 -17.11 -2.98
C GLU A 80 0.63 -16.94 -2.34
N THR A 81 -0.30 -16.28 -3.03
CA THR A 81 -1.60 -15.91 -2.47
C THR A 81 -2.77 -16.67 -3.08
N HIS A 82 -2.55 -17.30 -4.24
CA HIS A 82 -3.60 -17.92 -5.08
C HIS A 82 -4.68 -16.93 -5.55
N ALA A 83 -4.44 -15.62 -5.39
CA ALA A 83 -5.32 -14.58 -5.89
C ALA A 83 -5.27 -14.47 -7.41
N ARG A 84 -6.35 -14.00 -8.00
CA ARG A 84 -6.49 -13.84 -9.44
C ARG A 84 -6.07 -12.45 -9.88
N ARG A 85 -5.10 -12.38 -10.81
CA ARG A 85 -4.75 -11.14 -11.50
C ARG A 85 -5.87 -10.72 -12.44
N VAL A 86 -6.20 -9.43 -12.44
CA VAL A 86 -7.20 -8.81 -13.32
C VAL A 86 -6.70 -7.45 -13.83
N SER A 87 -7.53 -6.75 -14.61
CA SER A 87 -7.23 -5.38 -15.05
C SER A 87 -7.27 -4.40 -13.87
N LEU A 88 -6.62 -3.24 -14.02
CA LEU A 88 -6.57 -2.20 -12.97
C LEU A 88 -7.97 -1.78 -12.48
N ARG A 89 -8.94 -1.69 -13.37
CA ARG A 89 -10.31 -1.24 -13.06
C ARG A 89 -11.17 -2.28 -12.36
N ASP A 90 -10.78 -3.56 -12.47
CA ASP A 90 -11.53 -4.69 -11.94
C ASP A 90 -10.90 -5.26 -10.66
N ALA A 91 -9.75 -4.71 -10.24
CA ALA A 91 -9.01 -5.20 -9.09
C ALA A 91 -9.59 -4.72 -7.77
N ASP A 92 -9.69 -5.63 -6.79
CA ASP A 92 -9.98 -5.28 -5.41
C ASP A 92 -8.75 -4.66 -4.73
N PHE A 93 -7.55 -5.11 -5.12
CA PHE A 93 -6.28 -4.57 -4.65
C PHE A 93 -5.38 -4.14 -5.81
N VAL A 94 -4.86 -2.92 -5.76
CA VAL A 94 -3.86 -2.42 -6.70
C VAL A 94 -2.52 -2.30 -5.98
N VAL A 95 -1.53 -3.05 -6.44
CA VAL A 95 -0.18 -3.08 -5.86
C VAL A 95 0.74 -2.23 -6.73
N VAL A 96 1.30 -1.18 -6.17
CA VAL A 96 2.22 -0.26 -6.85
C VAL A 96 3.59 -0.35 -6.17
N PRO A 97 4.59 -1.03 -6.76
CA PRO A 97 5.93 -1.12 -6.20
C PRO A 97 6.61 0.24 -6.02
N ALA A 98 7.52 0.37 -5.05
CA ALA A 98 8.21 1.63 -4.76
C ALA A 98 9.01 2.19 -5.97
N ARG A 99 9.45 1.33 -6.88
CA ARG A 99 10.17 1.70 -8.11
C ARG A 99 9.28 2.23 -9.23
N ALA A 100 7.94 2.05 -9.14
CA ALA A 100 7.03 2.55 -10.17
C ALA A 100 7.22 4.06 -10.36
N ASP A 101 7.19 4.52 -11.61
CA ASP A 101 7.33 5.95 -11.90
C ASP A 101 6.10 6.76 -11.50
N ALA A 102 6.23 8.08 -11.48
CA ALA A 102 5.19 9.00 -11.05
C ALA A 102 3.89 8.88 -11.87
N GLN A 103 4.01 8.64 -13.17
CA GLN A 103 2.86 8.49 -14.07
C GLN A 103 2.11 7.19 -13.77
N THR A 104 2.82 6.09 -13.58
CA THR A 104 2.24 4.79 -13.19
C THR A 104 1.48 4.90 -11.87
N VAL A 105 2.04 5.58 -10.86
CA VAL A 105 1.35 5.80 -9.58
C VAL A 105 0.09 6.65 -9.76
N TYR A 106 0.20 7.74 -10.53
CA TYR A 106 -0.96 8.58 -10.84
C TYR A 106 -2.08 7.77 -11.50
N GLU A 107 -1.77 7.01 -12.55
CA GLU A 107 -2.74 6.18 -13.28
C GLU A 107 -3.34 5.09 -12.39
N ALA A 108 -2.52 4.42 -11.58
CA ALA A 108 -2.98 3.39 -10.65
C ALA A 108 -4.06 3.93 -9.70
N VAL A 109 -3.86 5.12 -9.15
CA VAL A 109 -4.85 5.77 -8.28
C VAL A 109 -6.01 6.36 -9.10
N ALA A 110 -5.74 6.98 -10.25
CA ALA A 110 -6.75 7.60 -11.09
C ALA A 110 -7.76 6.60 -11.68
N GLU A 111 -7.35 5.39 -12.02
CA GLU A 111 -8.18 4.41 -12.71
C GLU A 111 -8.69 3.27 -11.82
N ALA A 112 -8.17 3.10 -10.61
CA ALA A 112 -8.65 2.10 -9.66
C ALA A 112 -10.16 2.24 -9.42
N CYS A 113 -10.86 1.13 -9.20
CA CYS A 113 -12.29 1.14 -8.91
C CYS A 113 -12.61 2.04 -7.71
N ARG A 114 -13.56 2.96 -7.87
CA ARG A 114 -13.97 3.90 -6.79
C ARG A 114 -15.06 3.33 -5.89
N GLY A 115 -15.66 2.20 -6.27
CA GLY A 115 -16.94 1.79 -5.70
C GLY A 115 -18.06 2.73 -6.17
N THR A 116 -19.18 2.67 -5.47
CA THR A 116 -20.33 3.54 -5.73
C THR A 116 -20.87 4.11 -4.41
N LEU A 117 -21.72 5.13 -4.44
CA LEU A 117 -22.38 5.64 -3.23
C LEU A 117 -23.23 4.56 -2.52
N VAL A 118 -23.73 3.58 -3.27
CA VAL A 118 -24.53 2.47 -2.73
C VAL A 118 -23.66 1.32 -2.26
N SER A 119 -22.49 1.13 -2.88
CA SER A 119 -21.55 0.04 -2.59
C SER A 119 -20.11 0.60 -2.52
N PRO A 120 -19.78 1.40 -1.50
CA PRO A 120 -18.43 1.96 -1.33
C PRO A 120 -17.38 0.87 -1.06
N GLU A 121 -17.78 -0.26 -0.49
CA GLU A 121 -16.93 -1.42 -0.22
C GLU A 121 -16.36 -2.07 -1.49
N LYS A 122 -16.91 -1.77 -2.66
CA LYS A 122 -16.38 -2.21 -3.96
C LYS A 122 -15.22 -1.34 -4.45
N GLY A 123 -14.89 -0.29 -3.73
CA GLY A 123 -13.72 0.53 -4.03
C GLY A 123 -12.43 -0.25 -3.83
N ALA A 124 -11.51 -0.15 -4.79
CA ALA A 124 -10.22 -0.81 -4.72
C ALA A 124 -9.35 -0.22 -3.59
N THR A 125 -8.60 -1.08 -2.92
CA THR A 125 -7.51 -0.66 -2.03
C THR A 125 -6.22 -0.52 -2.83
N VAL A 126 -5.63 0.68 -2.84
CA VAL A 126 -4.35 0.93 -3.51
C VAL A 126 -3.21 0.89 -2.50
N LEU A 127 -2.29 -0.04 -2.67
CA LEU A 127 -1.09 -0.21 -1.85
C LEU A 127 0.09 0.42 -2.60
N VAL A 128 0.52 1.59 -2.16
CA VAL A 128 1.62 2.32 -2.81
C VAL A 128 2.92 2.11 -2.04
N GLY A 129 3.87 1.42 -2.64
CA GLY A 129 5.23 1.31 -2.14
C GLY A 129 5.95 2.65 -2.19
N CYS A 130 6.77 2.92 -1.18
CA CYS A 130 7.63 4.09 -1.10
C CYS A 130 8.98 3.69 -0.50
N ALA A 131 10.03 4.41 -0.85
CA ALA A 131 11.37 4.15 -0.32
C ALA A 131 11.55 4.74 1.09
N ARG A 132 10.74 5.76 1.43
CA ARG A 132 10.80 6.44 2.73
C ARG A 132 9.40 6.80 3.22
N LEU A 133 9.11 6.37 4.44
CA LEU A 133 7.93 6.74 5.19
C LEU A 133 8.34 6.93 6.65
N ALA A 134 8.03 8.07 7.24
CA ALA A 134 8.39 8.40 8.62
C ALA A 134 7.39 9.36 9.25
N ASP A 135 7.42 9.49 10.56
CA ASP A 135 6.71 10.56 11.23
C ASP A 135 7.23 11.93 10.76
N ALA A 136 6.33 12.90 10.64
CA ALA A 136 6.73 14.24 10.27
C ALA A 136 7.51 14.90 11.42
N PRO A 137 8.60 15.65 11.13
CA PRO A 137 9.33 16.38 12.15
C PRO A 137 8.44 17.47 12.79
N GLU A 138 8.52 17.63 14.10
CA GLU A 138 7.77 18.65 14.86
C GLU A 138 8.07 20.09 14.37
N SER A 139 9.29 20.35 13.91
CA SER A 139 9.72 21.65 13.42
C SER A 139 9.16 22.04 12.04
N GLY A 140 8.48 21.12 11.34
CA GLY A 140 7.99 21.35 9.98
C GLY A 140 9.08 21.47 8.89
N GLU A 141 10.36 21.53 9.27
CA GLU A 141 11.48 21.59 8.32
C GLU A 141 11.97 20.17 8.00
N VAL A 142 11.80 19.77 6.75
CA VAL A 142 12.38 18.52 6.23
C VAL A 142 13.80 18.83 5.75
N SER A 143 14.77 18.48 6.54
CA SER A 143 16.21 18.68 6.20
C SER A 143 16.73 17.74 5.11
N GLN A 144 15.87 16.85 4.58
CA GLN A 144 16.26 15.90 3.54
C GLN A 144 15.62 16.26 2.19
N PRO A 145 16.43 16.41 1.13
CA PRO A 145 15.87 16.58 -0.21
C PRO A 145 15.05 15.36 -0.62
N ALA A 146 13.93 15.60 -1.33
CA ALA A 146 13.03 14.60 -1.86
C ALA A 146 12.13 13.87 -0.83
N VAL A 147 11.75 14.53 0.28
CA VAL A 147 10.70 14.06 1.19
C VAL A 147 9.64 15.14 1.32
N HIS A 148 8.37 14.74 1.25
CA HIS A 148 7.21 15.62 1.36
C HIS A 148 6.50 15.38 2.69
N VAL A 149 6.10 16.44 3.38
CA VAL A 149 5.20 16.32 4.54
C VAL A 149 3.76 16.38 4.04
N VAL A 150 3.02 15.33 4.33
CA VAL A 150 1.60 15.22 4.01
C VAL A 150 0.80 15.42 5.30
N ALA A 151 -0.18 16.31 5.26
CA ALA A 151 -1.13 16.55 6.33
C ALA A 151 -2.47 15.87 5.99
N LEU A 152 -3.03 15.14 6.94
CA LEU A 152 -4.32 14.47 6.81
C LEU A 152 -5.31 15.04 7.81
N GLN A 153 -6.54 15.26 7.33
CA GLN A 153 -7.70 15.64 8.11
C GLN A 153 -8.90 14.81 7.65
N GLY A 154 -9.80 14.47 8.54
CA GLY A 154 -11.00 13.71 8.21
C GLY A 154 -11.39 12.68 9.28
N PRO A 155 -12.28 11.75 8.96
CA PRO A 155 -12.70 10.70 9.88
C PRO A 155 -11.49 9.89 10.41
N GLY A 156 -11.46 9.64 11.73
CA GLY A 156 -10.36 8.95 12.40
C GLY A 156 -9.14 9.82 12.73
N VAL A 157 -9.19 11.12 12.39
CA VAL A 157 -8.15 12.11 12.72
C VAL A 157 -8.74 13.19 13.63
N GLU A 158 -8.19 13.33 14.86
CA GLU A 158 -8.75 14.27 15.85
C GLU A 158 -8.66 15.73 15.39
N ARG A 159 -7.53 16.13 14.83
CA ARG A 159 -7.28 17.48 14.30
C ARG A 159 -6.56 17.39 12.95
N GLU A 160 -5.30 17.02 12.98
CA GLU A 160 -4.43 16.85 11.83
C GLU A 160 -3.33 15.86 12.20
N ASN A 161 -3.15 14.83 11.36
CA ASN A 161 -1.99 13.94 11.43
C ASN A 161 -1.02 14.26 10.30
N ARG A 162 0.27 14.16 10.55
CA ARG A 162 1.32 14.46 9.57
C ARG A 162 2.31 13.32 9.47
N PHE A 163 2.69 13.00 8.26
CA PHE A 163 3.77 12.06 7.99
C PHE A 163 4.66 12.56 6.84
N ALA A 164 5.86 12.05 6.79
CA ALA A 164 6.85 12.37 5.76
C ALA A 164 7.00 11.19 4.79
N VAL A 165 6.91 11.44 3.49
CA VAL A 165 6.99 10.41 2.45
C VAL A 165 7.77 10.94 1.25
N ASP A 166 8.49 10.05 0.55
CA ASP A 166 9.31 10.43 -0.60
C ASP A 166 8.52 10.59 -1.91
N ARG A 167 7.22 10.25 -1.92
CA ARG A 167 6.38 10.41 -3.11
C ARG A 167 4.96 10.85 -2.80
N VAL A 168 4.43 11.73 -3.65
CA VAL A 168 3.09 12.32 -3.51
C VAL A 168 2.28 12.28 -4.81
N ASP A 169 2.69 11.48 -5.79
CA ASP A 169 2.05 11.37 -7.11
C ASP A 169 0.58 10.93 -7.00
N TRP A 170 0.30 10.07 -6.03
CA TRP A 170 -1.04 9.60 -5.69
C TRP A 170 -1.99 10.71 -5.20
N LEU A 171 -1.46 11.76 -4.56
CA LEU A 171 -2.29 12.91 -4.12
C LEU A 171 -2.89 13.65 -5.29
N ARG A 172 -2.11 13.89 -6.35
CA ARG A 172 -2.60 14.57 -7.56
C ARG A 172 -3.76 13.84 -8.20
N ALA A 173 -3.69 12.51 -8.25
CA ALA A 173 -4.76 11.67 -8.77
C ALA A 173 -6.02 11.72 -7.90
N ARG A 174 -5.85 11.78 -6.58
CA ARG A 174 -6.96 11.91 -5.63
C ARG A 174 -7.65 13.27 -5.76
N ASP A 175 -6.87 14.35 -5.84
CA ASP A 175 -7.39 15.71 -5.89
C ASP A 175 -8.12 15.98 -7.21
N ALA A 176 -7.56 15.51 -8.35
CA ALA A 176 -8.24 15.57 -9.65
C ALA A 176 -9.61 14.86 -9.66
N ARG A 177 -9.81 13.86 -8.80
CA ARG A 177 -11.07 13.14 -8.64
C ARG A 177 -12.11 13.88 -7.78
N GLY A 178 -11.67 14.77 -6.89
CA GLY A 178 -12.54 15.57 -6.02
C GLY A 178 -13.33 16.64 -6.78
N ASP A 179 -12.83 17.10 -7.91
CA ASP A 179 -13.45 18.15 -8.73
C ASP A 179 -14.55 17.63 -9.69
N GLU A 180 -14.74 16.31 -9.78
CA GLU A 180 -15.76 15.67 -10.66
C GLU A 180 -17.04 15.25 -9.91
N GLY A 181 -17.21 15.66 -8.66
CA GLY A 181 -18.34 15.28 -7.78
C GLY A 181 -19.45 16.31 -7.67
#